data_8f1740a60a65dd899a0f36d55a0d7500
#
_entry.id   8f1740a60a65dd899a0f36d55a0d7500
#
_cell.length_a   1.000
_cell.length_b   1.000
_cell.length_c   1.000
_cell.angle_alpha   90.00
_cell.angle_beta   90.00
_cell.angle_gamma   90.00
#
_symmetry.space_group_name_H-M   'P 1'
#
loop_
_entity.id
_entity.type
_entity.pdbx_description
1 polymer ?
#
loop_
_entity_poly.entity_id
_entity_poly.type
_entity_poly.pdbx_seq_one_letter_code
_entity_poly.pdbx_strand_id
1 'polypeptide(L)'
;LWITNKDGLNYSMSKGNKKRLLTGFQTLDDICCLATGKHLSQQATVDKIIEKYDYDTKSMQKASVPVIEDLIDKQVTVAISQIKDFKRKKFDDGYKTINDFKESNRIEKVFANDKHLTVNEILNKVESPEFYDTWLEKHKGKVQDRTKDKQPEVVLADTNTGSSAGPDIPPAKGVPTVDPF
;
A
#
# COMPACT_ATOMS: atom_id res chain seq x y z
N LEU A 1 2.92 2.65 -2.78
CA LEU A 1 3.33 3.32 -1.53
C LEU A 1 3.55 4.81 -1.77
N TRP A 2 2.99 5.66 -0.89
CA TRP A 2 3.30 7.08 -0.86
C TRP A 2 4.53 7.28 0.04
N ILE A 3 5.68 7.58 -0.56
CA ILE A 3 6.95 7.74 0.15
C ILE A 3 7.29 9.21 0.44
N THR A 4 6.60 10.13 -0.24
CA THR A 4 6.70 11.57 0.01
C THR A 4 5.32 12.19 0.18
N ASN A 5 5.24 13.32 0.87
CA ASN A 5 4.05 14.16 0.96
C ASN A 5 3.94 15.06 -0.29
N LYS A 6 2.92 15.93 -0.34
CA LYS A 6 2.71 16.89 -1.44
C LYS A 6 3.88 17.88 -1.65
N ASP A 7 4.70 18.08 -0.63
CA ASP A 7 5.86 18.99 -0.65
C ASP A 7 7.16 18.23 -0.96
N GLY A 8 7.08 16.95 -1.38
CA GLY A 8 8.23 16.10 -1.68
C GLY A 8 8.99 15.57 -0.46
N LEU A 9 8.48 15.80 0.77
CA LEU A 9 9.15 15.39 2.00
C LEU A 9 8.71 13.98 2.41
N ASN A 10 9.65 13.18 2.94
CA ASN A 10 9.39 11.82 3.43
C ASN A 10 8.86 11.76 4.88
N TYR A 11 8.50 12.89 5.43
CA TYR A 11 7.95 13.01 6.78
C TYR A 11 6.77 14.00 6.82
N SER A 12 5.98 13.91 7.88
CA SER A 12 4.97 14.89 8.26
C SER A 12 5.29 15.50 9.62
N MET A 13 4.82 16.71 9.85
CA MET A 13 4.92 17.36 11.17
C MET A 13 3.73 16.92 12.02
N SER A 14 3.98 16.43 13.22
CA SER A 14 2.94 16.13 14.21
C SER A 14 2.70 17.31 15.16
N LYS A 15 1.63 17.25 15.98
CA LYS A 15 1.39 18.21 17.05
C LYS A 15 2.66 18.29 17.93
N GLY A 16 3.17 19.52 18.16
CA GLY A 16 4.41 19.77 18.90
C GLY A 16 5.68 19.74 18.05
N ASN A 17 5.58 20.00 16.74
CA ASN A 17 6.71 20.12 15.80
C ASN A 17 7.61 18.88 15.72
N LYS A 18 7.12 17.69 16.08
CA LYS A 18 7.90 16.44 15.94
C LYS A 18 7.76 15.92 14.51
N LYS A 19 8.90 15.65 13.87
CA LYS A 19 8.95 14.97 12.56
C LYS A 19 8.54 13.51 12.72
N ARG A 20 7.58 13.06 11.90
CA ARG A 20 7.17 11.65 11.81
C ARG A 20 7.34 11.18 10.37
N LEU A 21 8.15 10.16 10.17
CA LEU A 21 8.31 9.54 8.85
C LEU A 21 6.98 9.02 8.31
N LEU A 22 6.78 9.15 7.03
CA LEU A 22 5.61 8.59 6.35
C LEU A 22 5.67 7.05 6.39
N THR A 23 4.53 6.42 6.63
CA THR A 23 4.43 4.95 6.69
C THR A 23 4.94 4.30 5.39
N GLY A 24 4.63 4.88 4.23
CA GLY A 24 5.11 4.37 2.95
C GLY A 24 6.64 4.44 2.82
N PHE A 25 7.26 5.50 3.33
CA PHE A 25 8.73 5.61 3.38
C PHE A 25 9.34 4.55 4.30
N GLN A 26 8.77 4.38 5.50
CA GLN A 26 9.24 3.34 6.44
C GLN A 26 9.09 1.93 5.84
N THR A 27 7.97 1.65 5.17
CA THR A 27 7.75 0.35 4.51
C THR A 27 8.79 0.11 3.40
N LEU A 28 9.13 1.12 2.61
CA LEU A 28 10.15 1.01 1.56
C LEU A 28 11.54 0.80 2.17
N ASP A 29 11.86 1.48 3.27
CA ASP A 29 13.12 1.29 4.00
C ASP A 29 13.22 -0.13 4.55
N ASP A 30 12.15 -0.66 5.17
CA ASP A 30 12.07 -2.06 5.61
C ASP A 30 12.29 -3.04 4.45
N ILE A 31 11.69 -2.80 3.26
CA ILE A 31 11.92 -3.62 2.06
C ILE A 31 13.39 -3.60 1.67
N CYS A 32 14.01 -2.42 1.62
CA CYS A 32 15.43 -2.29 1.30
C CYS A 32 16.31 -3.08 2.29
N CYS A 33 16.09 -2.87 3.59
CA CYS A 33 16.84 -3.57 4.63
C CYS A 33 16.72 -5.09 4.52
N LEU A 34 15.51 -5.61 4.33
CA LEU A 34 15.25 -7.06 4.26
C LEU A 34 15.77 -7.69 2.97
N ALA A 35 15.70 -6.98 1.85
CA ALA A 35 16.09 -7.50 0.55
C ALA A 35 17.59 -7.38 0.25
N THR A 36 18.25 -6.33 0.79
CA THR A 36 19.64 -5.99 0.43
C THR A 36 20.58 -5.83 1.63
N GLY A 37 20.05 -5.82 2.86
CA GLY A 37 20.82 -5.55 4.07
C GLY A 37 21.21 -4.06 4.27
N LYS A 38 20.68 -3.13 3.42
CA LYS A 38 21.01 -1.70 3.45
C LYS A 38 19.74 -0.87 3.59
N HIS A 39 19.81 0.23 4.34
CA HIS A 39 18.73 1.22 4.39
C HIS A 39 18.49 1.91 3.05
N LEU A 40 17.29 2.44 2.84
CA LEU A 40 16.93 3.16 1.62
C LEU A 40 17.91 4.30 1.29
N SER A 41 18.40 5.01 2.32
CA SER A 41 19.40 6.09 2.17
C SER A 41 20.77 5.62 1.69
N GLN A 42 21.05 4.34 1.75
CA GLN A 42 22.31 3.71 1.34
C GLN A 42 22.21 3.01 -0.03
N GLN A 43 21.00 3.02 -0.63
CA GLN A 43 20.78 2.40 -1.93
C GLN A 43 21.30 3.28 -3.05
N ALA A 44 21.97 2.66 -4.01
CA ALA A 44 22.29 3.31 -5.27
C ALA A 44 21.08 3.30 -6.21
N THR A 45 20.88 4.37 -6.97
CA THR A 45 19.85 4.44 -7.99
C THR A 45 20.47 4.60 -9.36
N VAL A 46 19.85 3.99 -10.37
CA VAL A 46 20.21 4.10 -11.77
C VAL A 46 18.98 4.60 -12.54
N ASP A 47 19.17 5.58 -13.40
CA ASP A 47 18.07 6.08 -14.23
C ASP A 47 17.72 5.07 -15.33
N LYS A 48 16.46 4.64 -15.35
CA LYS A 48 15.93 3.76 -16.40
C LYS A 48 14.77 4.42 -17.13
N ILE A 49 14.71 4.23 -18.42
CA ILE A 49 13.57 4.66 -19.23
C ILE A 49 12.50 3.58 -19.12
N ILE A 50 11.35 3.95 -18.53
CA ILE A 50 10.18 3.09 -18.43
C ILE A 50 8.97 3.73 -19.11
N GLU A 51 8.01 2.90 -19.53
CA GLU A 51 6.71 3.39 -19.96
C GLU A 51 5.83 3.62 -18.74
N LYS A 52 5.38 4.86 -18.56
CA LYS A 52 4.52 5.29 -17.46
C LYS A 52 3.26 5.93 -18.02
N TYR A 53 2.11 5.61 -17.42
CA TYR A 53 0.87 6.27 -17.77
C TYR A 53 0.87 7.71 -17.24
N ASP A 54 0.68 8.66 -18.16
CA ASP A 54 0.53 10.08 -17.86
C ASP A 54 -0.96 10.42 -17.81
N TYR A 55 -1.40 10.88 -16.64
CA TYR A 55 -2.81 11.22 -16.40
C TYR A 55 -3.24 12.52 -17.09
N ASP A 56 -2.32 13.41 -17.40
CA ASP A 56 -2.62 14.68 -18.08
C ASP A 56 -2.85 14.46 -19.57
N THR A 57 -1.97 13.68 -20.20
CA THR A 57 -2.07 13.33 -21.62
C THR A 57 -2.92 12.08 -21.88
N LYS A 58 -3.33 11.35 -20.82
CA LYS A 58 -4.09 10.08 -20.86
C LYS A 58 -3.45 9.02 -21.77
N SER A 59 -2.13 8.96 -21.79
CA SER A 59 -1.36 8.04 -22.65
C SER A 59 -0.12 7.49 -21.95
N MET A 60 0.42 6.38 -22.49
CA MET A 60 1.70 5.86 -22.04
C MET A 60 2.83 6.74 -22.58
N GLN A 61 3.67 7.26 -21.70
CA GLN A 61 4.81 8.08 -22.02
C GLN A 61 6.11 7.45 -21.51
N LYS A 62 7.17 7.57 -22.30
CA LYS A 62 8.51 7.17 -21.83
C LYS A 62 9.04 8.22 -20.87
N ALA A 63 9.41 7.80 -19.67
CA ALA A 63 9.98 8.66 -18.65
C ALA A 63 11.25 8.03 -18.06
N SER A 64 12.28 8.86 -17.85
CA SER A 64 13.44 8.47 -17.07
C SER A 64 13.07 8.51 -15.59
N VAL A 65 13.27 7.39 -14.88
CA VAL A 65 12.98 7.28 -13.45
C VAL A 65 14.16 6.63 -12.73
N PRO A 66 14.49 7.09 -11.52
CA PRO A 66 15.50 6.45 -10.70
C PRO A 66 14.96 5.09 -10.19
N VAL A 67 15.72 4.04 -10.41
CA VAL A 67 15.40 2.66 -10.01
C VAL A 67 16.50 2.14 -9.09
N ILE A 68 16.13 1.47 -8.02
CA ILE A 68 17.05 0.74 -7.14
C ILE A 68 17.25 -0.66 -7.73
N GLU A 69 18.36 -0.87 -8.48
CA GLU A 69 18.62 -2.15 -9.16
C GLU A 69 18.80 -3.30 -8.17
N ASP A 70 19.37 -3.05 -7.01
CA ASP A 70 19.61 -4.06 -5.97
C ASP A 70 18.31 -4.71 -5.45
N LEU A 71 17.13 -4.10 -5.73
CA LEU A 71 15.83 -4.65 -5.36
C LEU A 71 15.21 -5.54 -6.45
N ILE A 72 15.73 -5.52 -7.66
CA ILE A 72 15.21 -6.35 -8.75
C ILE A 72 15.42 -7.82 -8.40
N ASP A 73 14.39 -8.65 -8.64
CA ASP A 73 14.37 -10.10 -8.36
C ASP A 73 14.53 -10.47 -6.87
N LYS A 74 14.49 -9.50 -5.95
CA LYS A 74 14.45 -9.78 -4.53
C LYS A 74 13.03 -10.08 -4.05
N GLN A 75 12.94 -10.95 -3.06
CA GLN A 75 11.67 -11.39 -2.50
C GLN A 75 11.56 -10.98 -1.03
N VAL A 76 10.38 -10.51 -0.67
CA VAL A 76 9.99 -10.23 0.72
C VAL A 76 8.57 -10.75 0.96
N THR A 77 8.27 -11.14 2.18
CA THR A 77 6.91 -11.49 2.59
C THR A 77 6.19 -10.23 3.09
N VAL A 78 4.97 -10.01 2.63
CA VAL A 78 4.19 -8.80 2.97
C VAL A 78 2.91 -9.18 3.70
N ALA A 79 2.72 -8.63 4.88
CA ALA A 79 1.46 -8.71 5.64
C ALA A 79 0.48 -7.66 5.11
N ILE A 80 -0.64 -8.13 4.57
CA ILE A 80 -1.70 -7.28 4.03
C ILE A 80 -2.97 -7.48 4.83
N SER A 81 -3.52 -6.37 5.38
CA SER A 81 -4.83 -6.35 6.01
C SER A 81 -5.88 -5.79 5.07
N GLN A 82 -7.03 -6.44 5.01
CA GLN A 82 -8.23 -5.87 4.40
C GLN A 82 -8.92 -4.98 5.43
N ILE A 83 -9.16 -3.74 5.06
CA ILE A 83 -9.75 -2.72 5.93
C ILE A 83 -11.06 -2.25 5.34
N LYS A 84 -12.11 -2.25 6.15
CA LYS A 84 -13.38 -1.59 5.87
C LYS A 84 -13.42 -0.26 6.61
N ASP A 85 -13.67 0.84 5.91
CA ASP A 85 -13.71 2.18 6.48
C ASP A 85 -14.82 3.02 5.80
N PHE A 86 -15.23 4.12 6.42
CA PHE A 86 -16.14 5.06 5.79
C PHE A 86 -15.50 5.72 4.56
N LYS A 87 -16.30 5.95 3.51
CA LYS A 87 -15.88 6.81 2.39
C LYS A 87 -15.79 8.26 2.86
N ARG A 88 -14.91 9.00 2.22
CA ARG A 88 -14.80 10.45 2.40
C ARG A 88 -15.30 11.16 1.15
N LYS A 89 -16.15 12.15 1.33
CA LYS A 89 -16.69 13.00 0.27
C LYS A 89 -16.25 14.44 0.52
N LYS A 90 -15.98 15.18 -0.54
CA LYS A 90 -15.64 16.60 -0.47
C LYS A 90 -16.95 17.41 -0.33
N PHE A 91 -16.99 18.29 0.64
CA PHE A 91 -18.01 19.31 0.88
C PHE A 91 -17.34 20.69 0.81
N ASP A 92 -18.10 21.76 0.89
CA ASP A 92 -17.58 23.13 0.80
C ASP A 92 -16.57 23.46 1.92
N ASP A 93 -16.79 22.88 3.10
CA ASP A 93 -15.94 23.04 4.29
C ASP A 93 -14.85 21.94 4.44
N GLY A 94 -14.65 21.07 3.43
CA GLY A 94 -13.61 20.06 3.41
C GLY A 94 -14.08 18.63 3.16
N TYR A 95 -13.21 17.65 3.48
CA TYR A 95 -13.52 16.22 3.34
C TYR A 95 -14.11 15.68 4.64
N LYS A 96 -15.33 15.15 4.55
CA LYS A 96 -16.02 14.48 5.67
C LYS A 96 -16.30 13.02 5.36
N THR A 97 -16.40 12.20 6.41
CA THR A 97 -16.84 10.80 6.30
C THR A 97 -18.35 10.73 6.11
N ILE A 98 -18.80 9.85 5.22
CA ILE A 98 -20.22 9.62 4.92
C ILE A 98 -20.62 8.20 5.32
N ASN A 99 -21.93 7.92 5.40
CA ASN A 99 -22.49 6.60 5.73
C ASN A 99 -22.39 5.56 4.60
N ASP A 100 -21.41 5.70 3.74
CA ASP A 100 -21.03 4.73 2.71
C ASP A 100 -19.65 4.13 3.03
N PHE A 101 -19.38 2.91 2.62
CA PHE A 101 -18.20 2.14 2.99
C PHE A 101 -17.28 1.92 1.79
N LYS A 102 -16.00 1.82 2.10
CA LYS A 102 -14.99 1.32 1.17
C LYS A 102 -14.17 0.22 1.81
N GLU A 103 -13.78 -0.75 1.01
CA GLU A 103 -12.78 -1.72 1.38
C GLU A 103 -11.46 -1.39 0.69
N SER A 104 -10.37 -1.64 1.37
CA SER A 104 -9.02 -1.38 0.85
C SER A 104 -8.03 -2.34 1.48
N ASN A 105 -7.00 -2.68 0.73
CA ASN A 105 -5.86 -3.44 1.24
C ASN A 105 -4.78 -2.49 1.73
N ARG A 106 -4.20 -2.80 2.88
CA ARG A 106 -3.12 -2.03 3.46
C ARG A 106 -1.96 -2.94 3.81
N ILE A 107 -0.76 -2.53 3.42
CA ILE A 107 0.46 -3.15 3.89
C ILE A 107 0.66 -2.74 5.34
N GLU A 108 0.67 -3.73 6.24
CA GLU A 108 0.86 -3.53 7.67
C GLU A 108 2.34 -3.73 8.07
N LYS A 109 2.99 -4.73 7.46
CA LYS A 109 4.36 -5.10 7.78
C LYS A 109 5.04 -5.79 6.61
N VAL A 110 6.37 -5.79 6.63
CA VAL A 110 7.22 -6.55 5.69
C VAL A 110 8.13 -7.45 6.50
N PHE A 111 8.40 -8.64 6.00
CA PHE A 111 9.22 -9.67 6.63
C PHE A 111 10.25 -10.22 5.63
N ALA A 112 11.36 -10.72 6.16
CA ALA A 112 12.30 -11.53 5.38
C ALA A 112 11.57 -12.75 4.78
N ASN A 113 11.86 -13.06 3.52
CA ASN A 113 11.12 -14.10 2.80
C ASN A 113 11.33 -15.52 3.38
N ASP A 114 12.53 -15.79 3.85
CA ASP A 114 12.94 -17.11 4.34
C ASP A 114 12.54 -17.39 5.79
N LYS A 115 12.76 -16.43 6.67
CA LYS A 115 12.59 -16.58 8.13
C LYS A 115 11.38 -15.85 8.70
N HIS A 116 10.67 -15.07 7.91
CA HIS A 116 9.55 -14.22 8.33
C HIS A 116 9.86 -13.24 9.47
N LEU A 117 11.15 -12.90 9.64
CA LEU A 117 11.58 -11.93 10.63
C LEU A 117 11.39 -10.50 10.13
N THR A 118 11.03 -9.59 11.03
CA THR A 118 11.05 -8.14 10.78
C THR A 118 12.47 -7.59 10.84
N VAL A 119 12.70 -6.37 10.33
CA VAL A 119 13.99 -5.67 10.46
C VAL A 119 14.42 -5.57 11.93
N ASN A 120 13.49 -5.23 12.83
CA ASN A 120 13.78 -5.10 14.26
C ASN A 120 14.18 -6.44 14.91
N GLU A 121 13.51 -7.54 14.56
CA GLU A 121 13.84 -8.88 15.05
C GLU A 121 15.24 -9.29 14.58
N ILE A 122 15.60 -9.01 13.31
CA ILE A 122 16.95 -9.28 12.80
C ILE A 122 18.00 -8.45 13.55
N LEU A 123 17.77 -7.16 13.76
CA LEU A 123 18.69 -6.29 14.49
C LEU A 123 18.88 -6.73 15.96
N ASN A 124 17.81 -7.23 16.56
CA ASN A 124 17.84 -7.75 17.94
C ASN A 124 18.28 -9.22 18.04
N LYS A 125 18.68 -9.84 16.90
CA LYS A 125 19.14 -11.23 16.82
C LYS A 125 18.10 -12.24 17.36
N VAL A 126 16.83 -11.97 17.12
CA VAL A 126 15.74 -12.89 17.47
C VAL A 126 15.80 -14.08 16.50
N GLU A 127 15.68 -15.30 17.01
CA GLU A 127 15.82 -16.53 16.21
C GLU A 127 14.49 -17.00 15.62
N SER A 128 13.37 -16.67 16.26
CA SER A 128 12.01 -17.11 15.84
C SER A 128 11.12 -15.93 15.45
N PRO A 129 10.22 -16.09 14.45
CA PRO A 129 9.38 -15.02 13.92
C PRO A 129 8.15 -14.76 14.81
N GLU A 130 8.34 -14.40 16.08
CA GLU A 130 7.25 -14.19 17.05
C GLU A 130 6.21 -13.16 16.59
N PHE A 131 6.68 -12.08 15.95
CA PHE A 131 5.76 -11.06 15.46
C PHE A 131 4.91 -11.56 14.30
N TYR A 132 5.49 -12.31 13.36
CA TYR A 132 4.78 -12.87 12.22
C TYR A 132 3.68 -13.84 12.65
N ASP A 133 3.98 -14.77 13.54
CA ASP A 133 3.03 -15.77 14.04
C ASP A 133 1.89 -15.10 14.79
N THR A 134 2.20 -14.17 15.71
CA THR A 134 1.19 -13.39 16.44
C THR A 134 0.32 -12.56 15.50
N TRP A 135 0.93 -11.93 14.49
CA TRP A 135 0.18 -11.14 13.50
C TRP A 135 -0.76 -12.03 12.67
N LEU A 136 -0.25 -13.17 12.21
CA LEU A 136 -1.03 -14.12 11.41
C LEU A 136 -2.24 -14.66 12.17
N GLU A 137 -2.07 -15.08 13.42
CA GLU A 137 -3.14 -15.56 14.30
C GLU A 137 -4.23 -14.49 14.49
N LYS A 138 -3.81 -13.25 14.69
CA LYS A 138 -4.71 -12.12 14.93
C LYS A 138 -5.49 -11.70 13.70
N HIS A 139 -4.89 -11.75 12.51
CA HIS A 139 -5.41 -11.10 11.29
C HIS A 139 -5.83 -12.07 10.18
N LYS A 140 -5.38 -13.34 10.18
CA LYS A 140 -5.71 -14.31 9.13
C LYS A 140 -7.21 -14.46 8.93
N GLY A 141 -7.68 -14.20 7.70
CA GLY A 141 -9.07 -14.33 7.31
C GLY A 141 -10.03 -13.31 7.94
N LYS A 142 -9.51 -12.24 8.55
CA LYS A 142 -10.32 -11.20 9.20
C LYS A 142 -10.23 -9.88 8.45
N VAL A 143 -11.39 -9.22 8.31
CA VAL A 143 -11.47 -7.83 7.85
C VAL A 143 -11.38 -6.90 9.06
N GLN A 144 -10.49 -5.93 9.01
CA GLN A 144 -10.43 -4.87 10.03
C GLN A 144 -11.55 -3.87 9.78
N ASP A 145 -12.67 -4.04 10.46
CA ASP A 145 -13.80 -3.12 10.37
C ASP A 145 -13.57 -1.91 11.31
N ARG A 146 -13.21 -0.78 10.71
CA ARG A 146 -12.96 0.49 11.43
C ARG A 146 -14.20 1.34 11.60
N THR A 147 -15.34 0.85 11.13
CA THR A 147 -16.62 1.59 11.23
C THR A 147 -17.40 1.24 12.48
N LYS A 148 -17.09 0.12 13.13
CA LYS A 148 -17.87 -0.41 14.28
C LYS A 148 -17.94 0.55 15.46
N ASP A 149 -16.86 1.30 15.74
CA ASP A 149 -16.76 2.19 16.89
C ASP A 149 -16.79 3.68 16.48
N LYS A 150 -17.21 3.96 15.25
CA LYS A 150 -17.25 5.32 14.71
C LYS A 150 -18.60 5.61 14.08
N GLN A 151 -19.02 6.86 14.17
CA GLN A 151 -20.14 7.34 13.37
C GLN A 151 -19.63 8.19 12.20
N PRO A 152 -20.29 8.16 11.03
CA PRO A 152 -19.95 9.05 9.93
C PRO A 152 -20.26 10.50 10.33
N GLU A 153 -19.45 11.44 9.86
CA GLU A 153 -19.67 12.88 10.12
C GLU A 153 -20.93 13.41 9.41
N VAL A 154 -21.29 12.78 8.29
CA VAL A 154 -22.47 13.14 7.49
C VAL A 154 -23.22 11.87 7.12
N VAL A 155 -24.49 11.81 7.50
CA VAL A 155 -25.43 10.77 7.05
C VAL A 155 -26.11 11.29 5.79
N LEU A 156 -25.77 10.72 4.64
CA LEU A 156 -26.51 10.98 3.42
C LEU A 156 -27.82 10.19 3.48
N ALA A 157 -28.95 10.86 3.19
CA ALA A 157 -30.22 10.16 3.05
C ALA A 157 -30.07 9.11 1.94
N ASP A 158 -30.53 7.88 2.20
CA ASP A 158 -30.53 6.83 1.20
C ASP A 158 -31.35 7.29 -0.02
N THR A 159 -30.67 7.71 -1.06
CA THR A 159 -31.27 7.83 -2.37
C THR A 159 -31.40 6.40 -2.93
N ASN A 160 -32.41 5.71 -2.41
CA ASN A 160 -32.80 4.41 -2.90
C ASN A 160 -33.55 4.63 -4.22
N THR A 161 -32.80 4.78 -5.33
CA THR A 161 -33.36 4.63 -6.68
C THR A 161 -32.25 4.21 -7.63
N GLY A 162 -32.40 2.99 -8.13
CA GLY A 162 -31.98 2.62 -9.48
C GLY A 162 -30.55 2.18 -9.66
N SER A 163 -30.39 0.87 -9.69
CA SER A 163 -29.58 0.14 -10.70
C SER A 163 -28.61 1.02 -11.50
N SER A 164 -27.39 1.19 -11.04
CA SER A 164 -26.32 1.50 -11.97
C SER A 164 -25.75 0.18 -12.48
N ALA A 165 -26.17 -0.21 -13.68
CA ALA A 165 -25.43 -1.13 -14.51
C ALA A 165 -23.97 -0.63 -14.54
N GLY A 166 -23.04 -1.42 -14.00
CA GLY A 166 -21.62 -1.19 -14.19
C GLY A 166 -21.30 -1.17 -15.69
N PRO A 167 -20.25 -0.48 -16.11
CA PRO A 167 -19.83 -0.54 -17.49
C PRO A 167 -19.57 -2.00 -17.85
N ASP A 168 -20.24 -2.49 -18.91
CA ASP A 168 -20.01 -3.79 -19.52
C ASP A 168 -18.52 -3.92 -19.84
N ILE A 169 -17.83 -4.75 -19.06
CA ILE A 169 -16.48 -5.18 -19.40
C ILE A 169 -16.65 -6.27 -20.46
N PRO A 170 -16.24 -6.05 -21.71
CA PRO A 170 -16.33 -7.10 -22.72
C PRO A 170 -15.50 -8.31 -22.27
N PRO A 171 -15.96 -9.55 -22.50
CA PRO A 171 -15.26 -10.74 -22.10
C PRO A 171 -13.87 -10.76 -22.77
N ALA A 172 -12.85 -11.02 -21.96
CA ALA A 172 -11.48 -11.20 -22.42
C ALA A 172 -11.45 -12.28 -23.51
N LYS A 173 -11.00 -11.92 -24.71
CA LYS A 173 -10.76 -12.88 -25.79
C LYS A 173 -9.75 -13.91 -25.31
N GLY A 174 -10.12 -15.18 -25.46
CA GLY A 174 -9.38 -16.34 -24.96
C GLY A 174 -7.91 -16.30 -25.33
N VAL A 175 -7.10 -16.57 -24.33
CA VAL A 175 -5.68 -16.89 -24.49
C VAL A 175 -5.59 -18.23 -25.22
N PRO A 176 -4.84 -18.35 -26.35
CA PRO A 176 -4.65 -19.64 -26.99
C PRO A 176 -3.90 -20.57 -26.05
N THR A 177 -4.49 -21.71 -25.73
CA THR A 177 -3.83 -22.83 -25.09
C THR A 177 -2.75 -23.36 -26.04
N VAL A 178 -1.49 -23.24 -25.63
CA VAL A 178 -0.38 -23.91 -26.30
C VAL A 178 -0.33 -25.33 -25.73
N ASP A 179 -0.59 -26.33 -26.59
CA ASP A 179 -0.40 -27.74 -26.28
C ASP A 179 1.08 -28.02 -26.01
N PRO A 180 1.43 -28.77 -24.97
CA PRO A 180 2.79 -29.21 -24.72
C PRO A 180 3.08 -30.47 -25.51
N PHE A 181 3.91 -30.36 -26.53
CA PHE A 181 4.73 -31.46 -27.08
C PHE A 181 6.17 -31.01 -27.10
#